data_53fd2e61adcbb1aea3122c5c598de8ee
#
_entry.id   53fd2e61adcbb1aea3122c5c598de8ee
#
_cell.length_a   1.000
_cell.length_b   1.000
_cell.length_c   1.000
_cell.angle_alpha   90.00
_cell.angle_beta   90.00
_cell.angle_gamma   90.00
#
_symmetry.space_group_name_H-M   'P 1'
#
loop_
_entity.id
_entity.type
_entity.pdbx_description
1 polymer ?
#
loop_
_entity_poly.entity_id
_entity_poly.type
_entity_poly.pdbx_seq_one_letter_code
_entity_poly.pdbx_strand_id
1 'polypeptide(L)'
;HEPIHVHAIHGDKESVFDLIMQDGKLIKINIRKRKGIDMLVDKDINIAETFIRRYHKEIIEKWVTFFVMKQNVKCTVITKKI
;
A
#
# COMPACT_ATOMS: atom_id res chain seq x y z
N HIS A 1 4.93 15.90 -2.66
CA HIS A 1 4.34 14.66 -3.13
C HIS A 1 4.20 13.66 -2.00
N GLU A 2 3.03 13.12 -1.85
CA GLU A 2 2.85 12.03 -0.92
C GLU A 2 3.42 10.74 -1.54
N PRO A 3 4.04 9.88 -0.72
CA PRO A 3 4.48 8.59 -1.22
C PRO A 3 3.29 7.77 -1.75
N ILE A 4 3.57 6.89 -2.68
CA ILE A 4 2.58 5.90 -3.10
C ILE A 4 2.26 5.03 -1.89
N HIS A 5 0.99 4.81 -1.61
CA HIS A 5 0.64 4.07 -0.42
C HIS A 5 -0.47 3.06 -0.69
N VAL A 6 -0.47 2.01 0.13
CA VAL A 6 -1.44 0.93 0.07
C VAL A 6 -2.08 0.78 1.45
N HIS A 7 -3.39 0.65 1.47
CA HIS A 7 -4.13 0.35 2.69
C HIS A 7 -4.38 -1.16 2.73
N ALA A 8 -3.96 -1.81 3.82
CA ALA A 8 -4.26 -3.22 4.03
C ALA A 8 -5.23 -3.33 5.19
N ILE A 9 -6.34 -4.00 4.97
CA ILE A 9 -7.43 -4.09 5.93
C ILE A 9 -7.75 -5.55 6.21
N HIS A 10 -7.88 -5.87 7.50
CA HIS A 10 -8.31 -7.20 7.92
C HIS A 10 -9.21 -7.04 9.14
N GLY A 11 -10.51 -7.31 8.94
CA GLY A 11 -11.50 -7.07 10.01
C GLY A 11 -11.62 -5.58 10.28
N ASP A 12 -11.46 -5.20 11.54
CA ASP A 12 -11.52 -3.81 11.99
C ASP A 12 -10.14 -3.16 12.11
N LYS A 13 -9.11 -3.84 11.64
CA LYS A 13 -7.73 -3.35 11.71
C LYS A 13 -7.24 -2.93 10.35
N GLU A 14 -6.38 -1.92 10.33
CA GLU A 14 -5.85 -1.38 9.08
C GLU A 14 -4.44 -0.86 9.30
N SER A 15 -3.57 -1.07 8.32
CA SER A 15 -2.26 -0.43 8.29
C SER A 15 -2.03 0.19 6.93
N VAL A 16 -1.26 1.26 6.89
CA VAL A 16 -0.93 1.96 5.65
C VAL A 16 0.54 1.71 5.36
N PHE A 17 0.81 1.30 4.12
CA PHE A 17 2.17 0.97 3.68
C PHE A 17 2.60 2.01 2.65
N ASP A 18 3.58 2.82 3.01
CA ASP A 18 4.13 3.83 2.10
C ASP A 18 5.30 3.21 1.34
N LEU A 19 5.20 3.23 0.01
CA LEU A 19 6.25 2.68 -0.85
C LEU A 19 7.25 3.77 -1.17
N ILE A 20 8.47 3.60 -0.69
CA ILE A 20 9.54 4.56 -0.93
C ILE A 20 10.34 4.09 -2.13
N MET A 21 10.30 4.89 -3.18
CA MET A 21 10.92 4.55 -4.44
C MET A 21 12.16 5.40 -4.67
N GLN A 22 13.16 4.82 -5.33
CA GLN A 22 14.33 5.56 -5.78
C GLN A 22 14.80 4.96 -7.10
N ASP A 23 14.93 5.81 -8.10
CA ASP A 23 15.37 5.40 -9.44
C ASP A 23 14.56 4.24 -10.00
N GLY A 24 13.25 4.29 -9.76
CA GLY A 24 12.34 3.26 -10.27
C GLY A 24 12.33 1.97 -9.46
N LYS A 25 13.06 1.93 -8.35
CA LYS A 25 13.15 0.73 -7.52
C LYS A 25 12.50 0.96 -6.16
N LEU A 26 11.84 -0.06 -5.67
CA LEU A 26 11.28 -0.04 -4.31
C LEU A 26 12.42 -0.32 -3.32
N ILE A 27 12.78 0.68 -2.53
CA ILE A 27 13.89 0.55 -1.59
C ILE A 27 13.44 0.33 -0.17
N LYS A 28 12.20 0.74 0.15
CA LYS A 28 11.74 0.68 1.54
C LYS A 28 10.23 0.76 1.58
N ILE A 29 9.63 0.10 2.56
CA ILE A 29 8.21 0.23 2.86
C ILE A 29 8.10 0.74 4.29
N ASN A 30 7.47 1.89 4.45
CA ASN A 30 7.15 2.42 5.77
C ASN A 30 5.72 2.03 6.12
N ILE A 31 5.55 1.54 7.34
CA ILE A 31 4.23 1.10 7.81
C ILE A 31 3.76 2.10 8.85
N ARG A 32 2.55 2.61 8.67
CA ARG A 32 2.00 3.57 9.61
C ARG A 32 0.57 3.23 9.98
N LYS A 33 0.18 3.72 11.14
CA LYS A 33 -1.15 3.50 11.69
C LYS A 33 -2.08 4.63 11.27
N ARG A 34 -3.34 4.29 10.95
CA ARG A 34 -4.36 5.32 10.78
C ARG A 34 -4.88 5.73 12.15
N LYS A 35 -5.09 7.02 12.32
CA LYS A 35 -5.59 7.56 13.57
C LYS A 35 -6.94 6.91 13.93
N GLY A 36 -7.03 6.38 15.14
CA GLY A 36 -8.26 5.80 15.64
C GLY A 36 -8.53 4.36 15.21
N ILE A 37 -7.62 3.76 14.45
CA ILE A 37 -7.77 2.40 13.96
C ILE A 37 -6.55 1.59 14.37
N ASP A 38 -6.77 0.40 14.90
CA ASP A 38 -5.66 -0.46 15.30
C ASP A 38 -4.91 -0.98 14.09
N MET A 39 -3.61 -1.14 14.24
CA MET A 39 -2.78 -1.72 13.20
C MET A 39 -3.08 -3.21 13.04
N LEU A 40 -2.79 -3.73 11.86
CA LEU A 40 -2.80 -5.16 11.62
C LEU A 40 -1.84 -5.87 12.59
N VAL A 41 -2.15 -7.11 12.92
CA VAL A 41 -1.22 -7.94 13.69
C VAL A 41 0.01 -8.25 12.84
N ASP A 42 1.12 -8.60 13.51
CA ASP A 42 2.40 -8.80 12.82
C ASP A 42 2.33 -9.80 11.68
N LYS A 43 1.59 -10.86 11.86
CA LYS A 43 1.42 -11.88 10.81
C LYS A 43 0.81 -11.26 9.55
N ASP A 44 -0.23 -10.47 9.72
CA ASP A 44 -0.92 -9.85 8.60
C ASP A 44 -0.05 -8.77 7.96
N ILE A 45 0.71 -8.04 8.77
CA ILE A 45 1.66 -7.04 8.25
C ILE A 45 2.68 -7.72 7.34
N ASN A 46 3.24 -8.85 7.77
CA ASN A 46 4.24 -9.57 6.98
C ASN A 46 3.65 -10.08 5.67
N ILE A 47 2.43 -10.59 5.71
CA ILE A 47 1.76 -11.08 4.50
C ILE A 47 1.49 -9.92 3.54
N ALA A 48 0.99 -8.80 4.06
CA ALA A 48 0.70 -7.63 3.24
C ALA A 48 1.97 -7.06 2.64
N GLU A 49 3.05 -6.99 3.42
CA GLU A 49 4.33 -6.49 2.91
C GLU A 49 4.87 -7.38 1.80
N THR A 50 4.78 -8.69 1.96
CA THR A 50 5.20 -9.64 0.94
C THR A 50 4.39 -9.45 -0.33
N PHE A 51 3.08 -9.28 -0.19
CA PHE A 51 2.19 -9.01 -1.32
C PHE A 51 2.59 -7.73 -2.05
N ILE A 52 2.83 -6.65 -1.29
CA ILE A 52 3.19 -5.36 -1.86
C ILE A 52 4.51 -5.46 -2.61
N ARG A 53 5.51 -6.12 -2.04
CA ARG A 53 6.81 -6.27 -2.72
C ARG A 53 6.67 -7.02 -4.02
N ARG A 54 5.82 -8.03 -4.05
CA ARG A 54 5.62 -8.83 -5.26
C ARG A 54 4.88 -8.04 -6.34
N TYR A 55 3.91 -7.23 -5.96
CA TYR A 55 3.03 -6.55 -6.92
C TYR A 55 3.26 -5.04 -7.00
N HIS A 56 4.37 -4.54 -6.46
CA HIS A 56 4.58 -3.09 -6.41
C HIS A 56 4.59 -2.43 -7.79
N LYS A 57 5.02 -3.13 -8.82
CA LYS A 57 5.05 -2.55 -10.16
C LYS A 57 3.65 -2.26 -10.68
N GLU A 58 2.73 -3.16 -10.47
CA GLU A 58 1.34 -2.98 -10.88
C GLU A 58 0.66 -1.89 -10.04
N ILE A 59 0.99 -1.83 -8.77
CA ILE A 59 0.45 -0.80 -7.87
C ILE A 59 0.91 0.59 -8.33
N ILE A 60 2.20 0.73 -8.61
CA ILE A 60 2.79 1.99 -9.05
C ILE A 60 2.21 2.40 -10.40
N GLU A 61 2.02 1.45 -11.30
CA GLU A 61 1.46 1.72 -12.61
C GLU A 61 0.07 2.34 -12.50
N LYS A 62 -0.77 1.84 -11.59
CA LYS A 62 -2.09 2.42 -11.35
C LYS A 62 -1.99 3.85 -10.82
N TRP A 63 -1.05 4.11 -9.94
CA TRP A 63 -0.83 5.46 -9.42
C TRP A 63 -0.42 6.43 -10.51
N VAL A 64 0.52 6.02 -11.35
CA VAL A 64 0.97 6.86 -12.47
C VAL A 64 -0.19 7.17 -13.39
N THR A 65 -1.00 6.17 -13.71
CA THR A 65 -2.16 6.38 -14.56
C THR A 65 -3.10 7.41 -13.96
N PHE A 66 -3.36 7.31 -12.65
CA PHE A 66 -4.25 8.25 -11.97
C PHE A 66 -3.71 9.67 -12.05
N PHE A 67 -2.43 9.88 -11.70
CA PHE A 67 -1.88 11.23 -11.61
C PHE A 67 -1.59 11.85 -12.97
N VAL A 68 -1.14 11.06 -13.93
CA VAL A 68 -0.76 11.57 -15.24
C VAL A 68 -1.98 11.70 -16.15
N MET A 69 -2.83 10.69 -16.17
CA MET A 69 -3.97 10.65 -17.05
C MET A 69 -5.24 11.18 -16.41
N LYS A 70 -5.20 11.50 -15.13
CA LYS A 70 -6.35 11.96 -14.34
C LYS A 70 -7.54 11.02 -14.45
N GLN A 71 -7.27 9.74 -14.56
CA GLN A 71 -8.32 8.73 -14.57
C GLN A 71 -8.77 8.46 -13.15
N ASN A 72 -10.04 8.11 -13.02
CA ASN A 72 -10.62 7.81 -11.72
C ASN A 72 -10.22 6.39 -11.30
N VAL A 73 -9.02 6.26 -10.77
CA VAL A 73 -8.51 4.99 -10.30
C VAL A 73 -8.68 4.94 -8.79
N LYS A 74 -9.31 3.88 -8.29
CA LYS A 74 -9.50 3.71 -6.86
C LYS A 74 -8.16 3.49 -6.17
N CYS A 75 -8.02 3.98 -4.94
CA CYS A 75 -6.89 3.64 -4.11
C CYS A 75 -6.75 2.13 -4.02
N THR A 76 -5.52 1.65 -4.01
CA THR A 76 -5.30 0.22 -3.85
C THR A 76 -5.59 -0.15 -2.41
N VAL A 77 -6.58 -0.99 -2.20
CA VAL A 77 -6.98 -1.45 -0.88
C VAL A 77 -6.95 -2.97 -0.89
N ILE A 78 -6.19 -3.53 0.03
CA ILE A 78 -6.11 -4.99 0.18
C ILE A 78 -7.15 -5.38 1.23
N THR A 79 -8.26 -5.94 0.79
CA THR A 79 -9.35 -6.33 1.67
C THR A 79 -9.56 -7.83 1.77
N LYS A 80 -8.98 -8.59 0.86
CA LYS A 80 -9.15 -10.04 0.90
C LYS A 80 -8.30 -10.62 2.03
N LYS A 81 -8.59 -11.85 2.38
CA LYS A 81 -7.82 -12.54 3.42
C LYS A 81 -6.34 -12.56 3.03
N ILE A 82 -5.58 -12.13 3.97
CA ILE A 82 -4.14 -12.11 3.85
C ILE A 82 -3.56 -13.38 4.48
#